data_ab0e4fcf3962931e2a974e59c88f518b
#
_entry.id   ab0e4fcf3962931e2a974e59c88f518b
#
_cell.length_a   1.000
_cell.length_b   1.000
_cell.length_c   1.000
_cell.angle_alpha   90.00
_cell.angle_beta   90.00
_cell.angle_gamma   90.00
#
_symmetry.space_group_name_H-M   'P 1'
#
loop_
_entity.id
_entity.type
_entity.pdbx_description
1 polymer ?
#
loop_
_entity_poly.entity_id
_entity_poly.type
_entity_poly.pdbx_seq_one_letter_code
_entity_poly.pdbx_strand_id
1 'polypeptide(L)' 'MRQIKHHNRGEFRIESNRTLRNPHWALVGGKEMLVHDRSLAVAMAAKTRTVPCGGEVRVVHAPTGEVIFRKGDECGCHA' A
#
# COMPACT_ATOMS: atom_id res chain seq x y z
N MET A 1 -1.50 -22.00 21.02
CA MET A 1 -1.68 -21.40 20.84
C MET A 1 -2.10 -20.70 20.36
N ARG A 2 -2.31 -20.23 20.09
CA ARG A 2 -2.74 -19.52 19.59
C ARG A 2 -2.81 -18.51 19.28
N GLN A 3 -2.88 -18.14 18.90
CA GLN A 3 -2.98 -17.28 18.49
C GLN A 3 -3.26 -16.37 18.36
N ILE A 4 -3.35 -15.88 18.27
CA ILE A 4 -3.58 -14.96 18.16
C ILE A 4 -3.71 -14.14 17.55
N LYS A 5 -3.83 -13.58 17.27
CA LYS A 5 -3.97 -12.76 16.66
C LYS A 5 -3.40 -11.78 16.44
N HIS A 6 -3.11 -11.63 15.92
CA HIS A 6 -2.43 -10.71 15.60
C HIS A 6 -2.97 -9.86 14.66
N HIS A 7 -3.56 -8.82 14.93
CA HIS A 7 -4.26 -8.00 14.04
C HIS A 7 -3.38 -7.06 13.27
N ASN A 8 -2.17 -6.87 13.65
CA ASN A 8 -1.27 -6.01 12.90
C ASN A 8 -0.19 -6.84 12.22
N ARG A 9 -0.43 -8.10 12.11
CA ARG A 9 0.49 -8.98 11.37
C ARG A 9 -0.30 -9.74 10.34
N GLY A 10 0.38 -10.37 9.42
CA GLY A 10 -0.27 -11.12 8.38
C GLY A 10 0.17 -10.63 7.03
N GLU A 11 -0.66 -10.74 6.04
CA GLU A 11 -0.30 -10.32 4.71
C GLU A 11 -1.11 -9.13 4.29
N PHE A 12 -0.43 -8.06 3.96
CA PHE A 12 -1.06 -6.85 3.52
C PHE A 12 -0.50 -6.52 2.15
N ARG A 13 -1.38 -6.26 1.20
CA ARG A 13 -0.95 -5.97 -0.15
C ARG A 13 -1.17 -4.50 -0.42
N ILE A 14 -0.11 -3.80 -0.77
CA ILE A 14 -0.20 -2.44 -1.25
C ILE A 14 -0.44 -2.56 -2.74
N GLU A 15 -1.54 -2.05 -3.22
CA GLU A 15 -1.86 -2.17 -4.63
C GLU A 15 -2.32 -0.85 -5.22
N SER A 16 -2.23 -0.75 -6.52
CA SER A 16 -2.59 0.45 -7.22
C SER A 16 -3.07 0.11 -8.61
N ASN A 17 -3.84 1.00 -9.21
CA ASN A 17 -4.22 0.85 -10.59
C ASN A 17 -3.16 1.46 -11.51
N ARG A 18 -2.06 1.99 -10.95
CA ARG A 18 -0.94 2.51 -11.72
C ARG A 18 0.33 2.01 -11.06
N THR A 19 1.47 2.22 -11.72
CA THR A 19 2.74 1.76 -11.18
C THR A 19 3.05 2.46 -9.86
N LEU A 20 3.42 1.68 -8.86
CA LEU A 20 3.79 2.21 -7.57
C LEU A 20 5.22 2.72 -7.59
N ARG A 21 5.47 3.78 -6.85
CA ARG A 21 6.80 4.33 -6.73
C ARG A 21 7.01 4.87 -5.33
N ASN A 22 8.06 4.42 -4.68
CA ASN A 22 8.42 4.92 -3.37
C ASN A 22 9.93 4.85 -3.21
N PRO A 23 10.62 6.00 -3.26
CA PRO A 23 12.08 5.99 -3.20
C PRO A 23 12.63 5.48 -1.88
N HIS A 24 11.88 5.62 -0.80
CA HIS A 24 12.35 5.17 0.49
C HIS A 24 12.53 3.66 0.55
N TRP A 25 11.77 2.92 -0.23
CA TRP A 25 11.84 1.48 -0.20
C TRP A 25 12.22 0.90 -1.56
N ALA A 26 12.76 1.72 -2.42
CA ALA A 26 13.17 1.30 -3.76
C ALA A 26 12.06 0.55 -4.50
N LEU A 27 10.83 0.94 -4.25
CA LEU A 27 9.70 0.29 -4.89
C LEU A 27 9.49 0.88 -6.26
N VAL A 28 9.81 0.14 -7.26
CA VAL A 28 9.75 0.62 -8.63
C VAL A 28 9.16 -0.42 -9.53
N GLY A 29 8.25 0.01 -10.37
CA GLY A 29 7.83 -0.83 -11.49
C GLY A 29 6.73 -1.82 -11.24
N GLY A 30 6.22 -1.93 -10.06
CA GLY A 30 5.14 -2.86 -9.80
C GLY A 30 3.84 -2.16 -9.50
N LYS A 31 2.77 -2.91 -9.50
CA LYS A 31 1.46 -2.40 -9.09
C LYS A 31 1.03 -2.99 -7.77
N GLU A 32 1.82 -3.86 -7.19
CA GLU A 32 1.51 -4.38 -5.88
C GLU A 32 2.76 -4.84 -5.15
N MET A 33 2.68 -4.88 -3.85
CA MET A 33 3.78 -5.27 -3.01
C MET A 33 3.21 -5.87 -1.74
N LEU A 34 3.79 -6.98 -1.27
CA LEU A 34 3.35 -7.60 -0.04
C LEU A 34 4.16 -7.12 1.13
N VAL A 35 3.48 -6.83 2.21
CA VAL A 35 4.11 -6.40 3.46
C VAL A 35 3.45 -7.17 4.58
N HIS A 36 4.24 -7.64 5.53
CA HIS A 36 3.71 -8.50 6.58
C HIS A 36 3.29 -7.77 7.85
N ASP A 37 3.49 -6.48 7.92
CA ASP A 37 3.15 -5.71 9.10
C ASP A 37 2.15 -4.63 8.69
N ARG A 38 1.00 -4.60 9.35
CA ARG A 38 -0.05 -3.64 9.02
C ARG A 38 0.42 -2.20 9.12
N SER A 39 1.08 -1.86 10.22
CA SER A 39 1.52 -0.48 10.41
C SER A 39 2.52 -0.06 9.35
N LEU A 40 3.42 -0.96 9.01
CA LEU A 40 4.40 -0.67 7.98
C LEU A 40 3.71 -0.55 6.62
N ALA A 41 2.76 -1.42 6.34
CA ALA A 41 2.05 -1.36 5.05
C ALA A 41 1.34 -0.03 4.87
N VAL A 42 0.67 0.43 5.91
CA VAL A 42 -0.04 1.70 5.84
C VAL A 42 0.94 2.86 5.72
N ALA A 43 2.03 2.83 6.48
CA ALA A 43 3.03 3.89 6.40
C ALA A 43 3.67 3.94 5.02
N MET A 44 3.97 2.80 4.45
CA MET A 44 4.54 2.75 3.11
C MET A 44 3.53 3.27 2.09
N ALA A 45 2.28 2.83 2.20
CA ALA A 45 1.26 3.26 1.24
C ALA A 45 1.04 4.77 1.32
N ALA A 46 1.07 5.32 2.52
CA ALA A 46 0.85 6.75 2.69
C ALA A 46 1.91 7.59 1.99
N LYS A 47 3.11 7.03 1.83
CA LYS A 47 4.20 7.75 1.17
C LYS A 47 4.44 7.30 -0.25
N THR A 48 3.69 6.33 -0.71
CA THR A 48 3.86 5.81 -2.06
C THR A 48 3.12 6.68 -3.06
N ARG A 49 3.73 6.86 -4.21
CA ARG A 49 3.15 7.62 -5.30
C ARG A 49 2.86 6.69 -6.47
N THR A 50 2.12 7.16 -7.43
CA THR A 50 1.87 6.39 -8.64
C THR A 50 2.52 7.07 -9.82
N VAL A 51 2.83 6.26 -10.83
CA VAL A 51 3.42 6.76 -12.06
C VAL A 51 2.64 6.17 -13.22
N PRO A 52 1.94 6.98 -13.98
CA PRO A 52 1.81 8.43 -13.80
C PRO A 52 0.95 8.76 -12.58
N CYS A 53 1.01 9.98 -12.13
CA CYS A 53 0.21 10.40 -10.99
C CYS A 53 -1.27 10.28 -11.30
N GLY A 54 -2.08 10.35 -10.29
CA GLY A 54 -3.52 10.23 -10.47
C GLY A 54 -4.07 8.85 -10.17
N GLY A 55 -3.23 7.92 -9.77
CA GLY A 55 -3.69 6.60 -9.42
C GLY A 55 -4.21 6.55 -7.98
N GLU A 56 -4.71 5.40 -7.61
CA GLU A 56 -5.18 5.15 -6.25
C GLU A 56 -4.29 4.09 -5.62
N VAL A 57 -3.87 4.33 -4.39
CA VAL A 57 -3.06 3.38 -3.64
C VAL A 57 -3.92 2.82 -2.52
N ARG A 58 -3.95 1.51 -2.37
CA ARG A 58 -4.75 0.83 -1.36
C ARG A 58 -3.89 -0.16 -0.60
N VAL A 59 -4.25 -0.38 0.66
CA VAL A 59 -3.69 -1.51 1.40
C VAL A 59 -4.82 -2.47 1.66
N VAL A 60 -4.63 -3.70 1.27
CA VAL A 60 -5.63 -4.75 1.39
C VAL A 60 -5.11 -5.84 2.30
N HIS A 61 -5.93 -6.26 3.24
CA HIS A 61 -5.60 -7.42 4.06
C HIS A 61 -5.86 -8.65 3.18
N ALA A 62 -4.79 -9.27 2.71
CA ALA A 62 -4.90 -10.28 1.68
C ALA A 62 -5.81 -11.44 2.02
N PRO A 63 -5.74 -12.01 3.24
CA PRO A 63 -6.59 -13.17 3.54
C PRO A 63 -8.08 -12.87 3.49
N THR A 64 -8.51 -11.64 3.76
CA THR A 64 -9.92 -11.33 3.79
C THR A 64 -10.36 -10.45 2.63
N GLY A 65 -9.43 -9.83 1.94
CA GLY A 65 -9.75 -8.89 0.88
C GLY A 65 -10.22 -7.53 1.38
N GLU A 66 -10.11 -7.30 2.67
CA GLU A 66 -10.59 -6.04 3.23
C GLU A 66 -9.62 -4.90 2.93
N VAL A 67 -10.15 -3.78 2.45
CA VAL A 67 -9.33 -2.60 2.20
C VAL A 67 -9.21 -1.84 3.52
N ILE A 68 -8.00 -1.75 4.05
CA ILE A 68 -7.79 -1.10 5.33
C ILE A 68 -7.25 0.31 5.20
N PHE A 69 -6.82 0.69 4.02
CA PHE A 69 -6.30 2.04 3.78
C PHE A 69 -6.41 2.35 2.29
N ARG A 70 -6.72 3.59 1.98
CA ARG A 70 -6.87 4.01 0.60
C ARG A 70 -6.55 5.49 0.47
N LYS A 71 -5.85 5.86 -0.57
CA LYS A 71 -5.64 7.27 -0.86
C LYS A 71 -5.53 7.47 -2.35
N GLY A 72 -5.85 8.67 -2.80
CA GLY A 72 -5.60 9.06 -4.17
C GLY A 72 -4.25 9.74 -4.27
N ASP A 73 -3.51 9.46 -5.33
CA ASP A 73 -2.25 10.14 -5.56
C ASP A 73 -2.50 11.25 -6.57
N GLU A 74 -2.92 12.39 -6.06
CA GLU A 74 -3.24 13.50 -6.93
C GLU A 74 -2.01 14.00 -7.62
N CYS A 75 -2.19 14.49 -8.81
CA CYS A 75 -1.07 14.97 -9.58
C CYS A 75 -0.45 16.22 -9.01
N GLY A 76 -1.12 16.90 -8.22
CA GLY A 76 -0.50 17.92 -7.41
C GLY A 76 0.16 19.04 -8.12
N CYS A 77 -0.19 19.22 -9.33
CA CYS A 77 0.51 20.20 -10.03
C CYS A 77 -0.07 21.53 -9.85
N HIS A 78 -1.03 21.64 -9.08
CA HIS A 78 -1.61 22.84 -8.94
C HIS A 78 -0.91 23.64 -8.03
N ALA A 79 -0.06 23.30 -7.67
CA ALA A 79 0.61 24.16 -6.84
C ALA A 79 0.04 25.24 -6.50
#